data_9e5fcabab21bc9f0919f80bfd940e0b7
#
_entry.id   9e5fcabab21bc9f0919f80bfd940e0b7
#
_cell.length_a   1.000
_cell.length_b   1.000
_cell.length_c   1.000
_cell.angle_alpha   90.00
_cell.angle_beta   90.00
_cell.angle_gamma   90.00
#
_symmetry.space_group_name_H-M   'P 1'
#
loop_
_entity.id
_entity.type
_entity.pdbx_description
1 polymer ?
#
loop_
_entity_poly.entity_id
_entity_poly.type
_entity_poly.pdbx_seq_one_letter_code
_entity_poly.pdbx_strand_id
1 'polypeptide(L)'
;KKKEFTKSFAFRMKADSETKLTKNTGFYERTSKLTRNFVDARGYWLPNDYTKHGVINEYTACREKAVVIDLSSLRKFEILGPDAEELMNYTLTRNVKKLSVGQVVYSSMCYENGSMFDDGTLLKMSDHGFRWVCGDEYAGEWLKEQAKKKNYKVLIKNSTDQINNISLQGPNSRKILEKFIFTPPTQPSISELEWFRFTICRVKELSGIPLMISRTGYTGELGYEIWCHPSDAPKVWDEVMEAGKDEGLIPAGFGALDLLRIEAGLILFGNEFDGQVDPFEAGVGFTVPLKTKTDNFIGKENLIKRKENPQKKLVGLELISK
;
A
#
# COMPACT_ATOMS: atom_id res chain seq x y z
N LYS A 1 -28.93 13.64 -8.80
CA LYS A 1 -28.30 14.05 -7.52
C LYS A 1 -29.22 13.85 -6.30
N LYS A 2 -30.47 14.38 -6.33
CA LYS A 2 -31.42 14.20 -5.22
C LYS A 2 -31.81 12.73 -4.97
N LYS A 3 -31.98 11.92 -6.03
CA LYS A 3 -32.28 10.48 -5.93
C LYS A 3 -31.13 9.65 -5.34
N GLU A 4 -29.89 9.98 -5.68
CA GLU A 4 -28.68 9.30 -5.15
C GLU A 4 -28.48 9.64 -3.68
N PHE A 5 -28.63 10.91 -3.30
CA PHE A 5 -28.57 11.33 -1.91
C PHE A 5 -29.64 10.64 -1.05
N THR A 6 -30.87 10.57 -1.54
CA THR A 6 -31.99 9.91 -0.85
C THR A 6 -31.77 8.40 -0.73
N LYS A 7 -31.23 7.73 -1.76
CA LYS A 7 -30.85 6.32 -1.72
C LYS A 7 -29.73 6.05 -0.72
N SER A 8 -28.69 6.87 -0.74
CA SER A 8 -27.58 6.76 0.19
C SER A 8 -28.02 6.95 1.64
N PHE A 9 -28.87 7.92 1.89
CA PHE A 9 -29.42 8.18 3.22
C PHE A 9 -30.36 7.05 3.68
N ALA A 10 -31.26 6.59 2.80
CA ALA A 10 -32.18 5.49 3.10
C ALA A 10 -31.42 4.15 3.33
N PHE A 11 -30.33 3.91 2.61
CA PHE A 11 -29.47 2.75 2.82
C PHE A 11 -28.81 2.75 4.20
N ARG A 12 -28.34 3.92 4.65
CA ARG A 12 -27.73 4.09 6.00
C ARG A 12 -28.73 3.88 7.14
N MET A 13 -30.00 4.10 6.89
CA MET A 13 -31.06 4.00 7.90
C MET A 13 -31.73 2.60 7.96
N LYS A 14 -31.28 1.62 7.16
CA LYS A 14 -31.77 0.25 7.27
C LYS A 14 -31.22 -0.39 8.53
N ALA A 15 -32.12 -0.91 9.38
CA ALA A 15 -31.81 -1.50 10.67
C ALA A 15 -30.90 -2.76 10.60
N ASP A 16 -30.93 -3.44 9.48
CA ASP A 16 -30.15 -4.65 9.18
C ASP A 16 -28.84 -4.40 8.42
N SER A 17 -28.54 -3.14 8.08
CA SER A 17 -27.22 -2.77 7.56
C SER A 17 -26.24 -2.60 8.73
N GLU A 18 -25.20 -3.41 8.77
CA GLU A 18 -24.06 -3.14 9.64
C GLU A 18 -23.48 -1.77 9.30
N THR A 19 -23.77 -0.77 10.12
CA THR A 19 -23.19 0.55 9.99
C THR A 19 -21.76 0.49 10.50
N LYS A 20 -20.81 0.21 9.64
CA LYS A 20 -19.38 0.36 9.99
C LYS A 20 -19.11 1.85 10.13
N LEU A 21 -18.85 2.28 11.36
CA LEU A 21 -18.41 3.65 11.63
C LEU A 21 -17.04 3.85 11.00
N THR A 22 -16.85 4.98 10.33
CA THR A 22 -15.55 5.40 9.81
C THR A 22 -14.61 5.66 10.97
N LYS A 23 -13.42 5.04 10.92
CA LYS A 23 -12.41 5.08 11.98
C LYS A 23 -11.42 6.23 11.78
N ASN A 24 -10.75 6.61 12.84
CA ASN A 24 -9.57 7.45 12.80
C ASN A 24 -8.31 6.59 12.79
N THR A 25 -7.25 7.04 12.11
CA THR A 25 -5.91 6.48 12.23
C THR A 25 -5.21 7.04 13.47
N GLY A 26 -4.09 6.46 13.87
CA GLY A 26 -3.24 7.03 14.93
C GLY A 26 -2.68 8.42 14.58
N PHE A 27 -2.62 8.79 13.30
CA PHE A 27 -2.18 10.10 12.84
C PHE A 27 -3.27 11.18 12.87
N TYR A 28 -4.54 10.79 13.02
CA TYR A 28 -5.68 11.71 12.94
C TYR A 28 -5.57 12.89 13.92
N GLU A 29 -5.03 12.67 15.12
CA GLU A 29 -4.83 13.76 16.10
C GLU A 29 -3.93 14.89 15.56
N ARG A 30 -3.02 14.58 14.65
CA ARG A 30 -2.11 15.55 14.00
C ARG A 30 -2.70 16.09 12.72
N THR A 31 -3.20 15.23 11.86
CA THR A 31 -3.73 15.62 10.55
C THR A 31 -4.98 16.49 10.67
N SER A 32 -5.87 16.21 11.64
CA SER A 32 -7.10 16.99 11.87
C SER A 32 -6.87 18.42 12.37
N LYS A 33 -5.67 18.74 12.87
CA LYS A 33 -5.27 20.12 13.20
C LYS A 33 -4.88 20.93 11.97
N LEU A 34 -4.53 20.25 10.87
CA LEU A 34 -3.99 20.87 9.66
C LEU A 34 -5.02 20.99 8.53
N THR A 35 -6.06 20.16 8.56
CA THR A 35 -7.15 20.21 7.56
C THR A 35 -8.48 19.75 8.15
N ARG A 36 -9.58 20.13 7.48
CA ARG A 36 -10.94 19.60 7.70
C ARG A 36 -11.46 18.85 6.48
N ASN A 37 -10.69 18.82 5.39
CA ASN A 37 -11.07 18.13 4.17
C ASN A 37 -10.62 16.67 4.23
N PHE A 38 -11.53 15.79 4.65
CA PHE A 38 -11.31 14.36 4.80
C PHE A 38 -12.20 13.56 3.86
N VAL A 39 -11.71 12.41 3.43
CA VAL A 39 -12.45 11.41 2.68
C VAL A 39 -12.53 10.10 3.46
N ASP A 40 -13.59 9.33 3.23
CA ASP A 40 -13.64 7.94 3.67
C ASP A 40 -12.80 7.08 2.72
N ALA A 41 -11.63 6.67 3.19
CA ALA A 41 -10.76 5.76 2.48
C ALA A 41 -10.75 4.40 3.17
N ARG A 42 -11.50 3.44 2.64
CA ARG A 42 -11.59 2.06 3.16
C ARG A 42 -12.04 1.99 4.63
N GLY A 43 -12.99 2.86 5.02
CA GLY A 43 -13.51 2.94 6.39
C GLY A 43 -12.63 3.72 7.37
N TYR A 44 -11.73 4.55 6.88
CA TYR A 44 -10.93 5.49 7.68
C TYR A 44 -11.05 6.92 7.16
N TRP A 45 -11.10 7.89 8.08
CA TRP A 45 -11.00 9.30 7.76
C TRP A 45 -9.56 9.68 7.44
N LEU A 46 -9.28 9.96 6.18
CA LEU A 46 -7.96 10.38 5.71
C LEU A 46 -8.04 11.73 5.00
N PRO A 47 -7.01 12.60 5.12
CA PRO A 47 -6.98 13.88 4.45
C PRO A 47 -7.09 13.73 2.93
N ASN A 48 -7.99 14.50 2.30
CA ASN A 48 -8.02 14.64 0.84
C ASN A 48 -6.96 15.63 0.37
N ASP A 49 -6.82 16.72 1.08
CA ASP A 49 -5.78 17.73 0.93
C ASP A 49 -5.61 18.51 2.24
N TYR A 50 -4.58 19.33 2.31
CA TYR A 50 -4.32 20.20 3.43
C TYR A 50 -4.61 21.66 3.07
N THR A 51 -5.50 22.29 3.80
CA THR A 51 -6.07 23.63 3.52
C THR A 51 -5.01 24.70 3.23
N LYS A 52 -3.83 24.61 3.88
CA LYS A 52 -2.74 25.57 3.69
C LYS A 52 -2.06 25.40 2.33
N HIS A 53 -2.07 24.21 1.76
CA HIS A 53 -1.26 23.86 0.58
C HIS A 53 -2.14 23.62 -0.65
N GLY A 54 -3.15 22.77 -0.54
CA GLY A 54 -3.98 22.32 -1.64
C GLY A 54 -3.29 21.32 -2.57
N VAL A 55 -4.09 20.58 -3.31
CA VAL A 55 -3.67 19.41 -4.11
C VAL A 55 -2.47 19.69 -5.02
N ILE A 56 -2.45 20.83 -5.71
CA ILE A 56 -1.39 21.14 -6.70
C ILE A 56 -0.04 21.43 -6.02
N ASN A 57 -0.04 22.19 -4.92
CA ASN A 57 1.21 22.44 -4.20
C ASN A 57 1.73 21.18 -3.50
N GLU A 58 0.85 20.31 -3.01
CA GLU A 58 1.21 19.00 -2.45
C GLU A 58 1.82 18.11 -3.52
N TYR A 59 1.22 18.05 -4.72
CA TYR A 59 1.78 17.35 -5.88
C TYR A 59 3.18 17.89 -6.24
N THR A 60 3.31 19.20 -6.38
CA THR A 60 4.59 19.85 -6.75
C THR A 60 5.66 19.59 -5.69
N ALA A 61 5.31 19.67 -4.40
CA ALA A 61 6.24 19.39 -3.30
C ALA A 61 6.74 17.94 -3.33
N CYS A 62 5.93 16.97 -3.73
CA CYS A 62 6.37 15.59 -3.91
C CYS A 62 7.43 15.47 -5.01
N ARG A 63 7.24 16.17 -6.13
CA ARG A 63 8.19 16.15 -7.27
C ARG A 63 9.51 16.85 -6.94
N GLU A 64 9.46 17.96 -6.22
CA GLU A 64 10.61 18.85 -6.05
C GLU A 64 11.30 18.75 -4.68
N LYS A 65 10.59 18.29 -3.65
CA LYS A 65 11.05 18.31 -2.26
C LYS A 65 10.69 17.03 -1.51
N ALA A 66 9.65 17.06 -0.70
CA ALA A 66 9.10 15.89 -0.03
C ALA A 66 7.67 16.13 0.47
N VAL A 67 6.91 15.04 0.55
CA VAL A 67 5.59 15.01 1.18
C VAL A 67 5.47 13.83 2.14
N VAL A 68 4.57 13.94 3.12
CA VAL A 68 4.15 12.83 3.98
C VAL A 68 2.64 12.61 3.85
N ILE A 69 2.24 11.35 3.58
CA ILE A 69 0.85 10.95 3.31
C ILE A 69 0.48 9.83 4.28
N ASP A 70 -0.68 9.93 4.94
CA ASP A 70 -1.21 8.84 5.77
C ASP A 70 -1.84 7.76 4.87
N LEU A 71 -1.27 6.54 4.90
CA LEU A 71 -1.73 5.37 4.17
C LEU A 71 -2.24 4.25 5.10
N SER A 72 -2.56 4.58 6.35
CA SER A 72 -2.92 3.58 7.36
C SER A 72 -4.17 2.78 7.03
N SER A 73 -5.02 3.24 6.10
CA SER A 73 -6.21 2.51 5.66
C SER A 73 -5.93 1.30 4.76
N LEU A 74 -4.72 1.16 4.20
CA LEU A 74 -4.33 -0.03 3.46
C LEU A 74 -4.52 -1.27 4.33
N ARG A 75 -5.07 -2.34 3.75
CA ARG A 75 -5.27 -3.60 4.45
C ARG A 75 -3.93 -4.30 4.66
N LYS A 76 -3.74 -4.84 5.84
CA LYS A 76 -2.52 -5.53 6.24
C LYS A 76 -2.90 -6.90 6.80
N PHE A 77 -2.41 -7.93 6.17
CA PHE A 77 -2.61 -9.31 6.60
C PHE A 77 -1.28 -9.93 6.96
N GLU A 78 -1.18 -10.46 8.19
CA GLU A 78 -0.05 -11.29 8.61
C GLU A 78 -0.37 -12.74 8.27
N ILE A 79 0.51 -13.38 7.52
CA ILE A 79 0.42 -14.78 7.14
C ILE A 79 1.58 -15.51 7.79
N LEU A 80 1.30 -16.37 8.78
CA LEU A 80 2.28 -17.01 9.61
C LEU A 80 2.08 -18.53 9.59
N GLY A 81 3.14 -19.29 9.56
CA GLY A 81 3.08 -20.75 9.66
C GLY A 81 3.97 -21.48 8.65
N PRO A 82 4.14 -22.80 8.81
CA PRO A 82 5.05 -23.57 7.96
C PRO A 82 4.69 -23.55 6.48
N ASP A 83 3.41 -23.39 6.13
CA ASP A 83 2.94 -23.36 4.75
C ASP A 83 2.65 -21.93 4.25
N ALA A 84 3.13 -20.88 4.94
CA ALA A 84 2.88 -19.48 4.56
C ALA A 84 3.49 -19.13 3.19
N GLU A 85 4.71 -19.61 2.90
CA GLU A 85 5.36 -19.41 1.61
C GLU A 85 4.59 -20.09 0.48
N GLU A 86 4.14 -21.34 0.70
CA GLU A 86 3.37 -22.09 -0.30
C GLU A 86 2.03 -21.43 -0.59
N LEU A 87 1.31 -20.96 0.46
CA LEU A 87 0.05 -20.23 0.29
C LEU A 87 0.27 -18.95 -0.53
N MET A 88 1.25 -18.13 -0.15
CA MET A 88 1.50 -16.87 -0.86
C MET A 88 2.01 -17.11 -2.27
N ASN A 89 2.83 -18.14 -2.49
CA ASN A 89 3.28 -18.52 -3.83
C ASN A 89 2.13 -19.05 -4.70
N TYR A 90 1.12 -19.70 -4.11
CA TYR A 90 -0.05 -20.22 -4.82
C TYR A 90 -1.07 -19.13 -5.15
N THR A 91 -1.26 -18.14 -4.27
CA THR A 91 -2.29 -17.10 -4.42
C THR A 91 -1.83 -15.86 -5.18
N LEU A 92 -0.54 -15.60 -5.22
CA LEU A 92 0.05 -14.45 -5.93
C LEU A 92 0.65 -14.86 -7.27
N THR A 93 0.70 -13.92 -8.20
CA THR A 93 1.31 -14.17 -9.53
C THR A 93 2.85 -14.21 -9.48
N ARG A 94 3.48 -13.46 -8.57
CA ARG A 94 4.95 -13.43 -8.39
C ARG A 94 5.50 -14.73 -7.81
N ASN A 95 6.76 -15.04 -8.11
CA ASN A 95 7.46 -16.16 -7.52
C ASN A 95 7.94 -15.82 -6.10
N VAL A 96 7.14 -16.17 -5.09
CA VAL A 96 7.38 -15.85 -3.68
C VAL A 96 8.58 -16.61 -3.12
N LYS A 97 8.85 -17.83 -3.60
CA LYS A 97 9.99 -18.67 -3.16
C LYS A 97 11.36 -18.05 -3.46
N LYS A 98 11.42 -17.06 -4.35
CA LYS A 98 12.67 -16.35 -4.66
C LYS A 98 12.96 -15.18 -3.73
N LEU A 99 12.03 -14.84 -2.83
CA LEU A 99 12.21 -13.71 -1.91
C LEU A 99 13.14 -14.09 -0.77
N SER A 100 14.06 -13.20 -0.46
CA SER A 100 14.84 -13.24 0.80
C SER A 100 14.11 -12.48 1.91
N VAL A 101 14.39 -12.82 3.16
CA VAL A 101 13.91 -12.04 4.33
C VAL A 101 14.36 -10.58 4.18
N GLY A 102 13.50 -9.63 4.52
CA GLY A 102 13.72 -8.20 4.30
C GLY A 102 13.33 -7.69 2.92
N GLN A 103 12.92 -8.57 2.01
CA GLN A 103 12.50 -8.18 0.66
C GLN A 103 10.99 -7.90 0.58
N VAL A 104 10.64 -6.94 -0.27
CA VAL A 104 9.27 -6.60 -0.66
C VAL A 104 9.08 -6.96 -2.12
N VAL A 105 7.89 -7.35 -2.52
CA VAL A 105 7.55 -7.53 -3.95
C VAL A 105 6.13 -7.06 -4.22
N TYR A 106 5.95 -6.32 -5.30
CA TYR A 106 4.62 -6.00 -5.82
C TYR A 106 4.09 -7.18 -6.65
N SER A 107 2.84 -7.55 -6.42
CA SER A 107 2.18 -8.67 -7.09
C SER A 107 0.72 -8.42 -7.33
N SER A 108 0.19 -9.06 -8.35
CA SER A 108 -1.25 -9.16 -8.60
C SER A 108 -1.83 -10.39 -7.88
N MET A 109 -3.11 -10.28 -7.48
CA MET A 109 -3.93 -11.37 -6.99
C MET A 109 -5.09 -11.57 -7.97
N CYS A 110 -5.23 -12.78 -8.50
CA CYS A 110 -6.16 -13.07 -9.60
C CYS A 110 -7.17 -14.16 -9.22
N TYR A 111 -8.33 -14.09 -9.86
CA TYR A 111 -9.26 -15.22 -9.91
C TYR A 111 -8.74 -16.35 -10.82
N GLU A 112 -9.39 -17.50 -10.79
CA GLU A 112 -9.08 -18.65 -11.65
C GLU A 112 -9.14 -18.31 -13.14
N ASN A 113 -10.02 -17.40 -13.55
CA ASN A 113 -10.15 -16.93 -14.94
C ASN A 113 -9.02 -15.98 -15.38
N GLY A 114 -8.08 -15.64 -14.48
CA GLY A 114 -6.94 -14.74 -14.73
C GLY A 114 -7.23 -13.25 -14.58
N SER A 115 -8.44 -12.82 -14.25
CA SER A 115 -8.70 -11.40 -13.98
C SER A 115 -8.22 -11.00 -12.58
N MET A 116 -7.72 -9.76 -12.46
CA MET A 116 -7.24 -9.19 -11.20
C MET A 116 -8.40 -8.74 -10.34
N PHE A 117 -8.42 -9.13 -9.06
CA PHE A 117 -9.36 -8.58 -8.10
C PHE A 117 -8.66 -7.73 -7.00
N ASP A 118 -7.36 -7.87 -6.84
CA ASP A 118 -6.55 -7.02 -5.96
C ASP A 118 -5.10 -7.00 -6.44
N ASP A 119 -4.35 -6.04 -5.93
CA ASP A 119 -2.91 -5.92 -6.06
C ASP A 119 -2.30 -5.42 -4.76
N GLY A 120 -1.00 -5.56 -4.60
CA GLY A 120 -0.37 -5.11 -3.37
C GLY A 120 1.10 -5.46 -3.27
N THR A 121 1.64 -5.23 -2.09
CA THR A 121 3.02 -5.56 -1.75
C THR A 121 3.08 -6.68 -0.73
N LEU A 122 3.90 -7.68 -1.01
CA LEU A 122 4.23 -8.76 -0.10
C LEU A 122 5.60 -8.51 0.52
N LEU A 123 5.65 -8.44 1.84
CA LEU A 123 6.88 -8.32 2.63
C LEU A 123 7.23 -9.69 3.23
N LYS A 124 8.44 -10.20 2.97
CA LYS A 124 8.93 -11.42 3.63
C LYS A 124 9.58 -11.06 4.96
N MET A 125 8.81 -11.23 6.06
CA MET A 125 9.22 -10.84 7.40
C MET A 125 10.16 -11.88 8.06
N SER A 126 9.97 -13.15 7.71
CA SER A 126 10.79 -14.29 8.15
C SER A 126 10.58 -15.45 7.17
N ASP A 127 11.26 -16.58 7.40
CA ASP A 127 11.08 -17.78 6.55
C ASP A 127 9.65 -18.33 6.57
N HIS A 128 8.92 -18.12 7.66
CA HIS A 128 7.54 -18.59 7.85
C HIS A 128 6.56 -17.43 8.12
N GLY A 129 6.92 -16.22 7.78
CA GLY A 129 6.12 -15.03 8.06
C GLY A 129 6.12 -14.02 6.94
N PHE A 130 4.92 -13.63 6.51
CA PHE A 130 4.72 -12.66 5.44
C PHE A 130 3.69 -11.61 5.88
N ARG A 131 3.84 -10.40 5.35
CA ARG A 131 2.81 -9.36 5.41
C ARG A 131 2.34 -9.05 4.00
N TRP A 132 1.05 -9.21 3.76
CA TRP A 132 0.39 -8.74 2.54
C TRP A 132 -0.27 -7.40 2.80
N VAL A 133 0.08 -6.40 2.00
CA VAL A 133 -0.47 -5.04 2.07
C VAL A 133 -1.20 -4.76 0.77
N CYS A 134 -2.51 -4.49 0.84
CA CYS A 134 -3.37 -4.41 -0.33
C CYS A 134 -4.54 -3.41 -0.15
N GLY A 135 -5.40 -3.33 -1.17
CA GLY A 135 -6.53 -2.40 -1.21
C GLY A 135 -7.78 -2.91 -0.51
N ASP A 136 -8.09 -4.20 -0.59
CA ASP A 136 -9.39 -4.75 -0.22
C ASP A 136 -9.32 -5.75 0.94
N GLU A 137 -10.36 -5.75 1.78
CA GLU A 137 -10.50 -6.68 2.90
C GLU A 137 -10.78 -8.12 2.43
N TYR A 138 -11.40 -8.27 1.25
CA TYR A 138 -11.68 -9.56 0.64
C TYR A 138 -10.44 -10.41 0.41
N ALA A 139 -9.27 -9.79 0.16
CA ALA A 139 -8.02 -10.52 0.02
C ALA A 139 -7.72 -11.42 1.23
N GLY A 140 -8.04 -10.97 2.45
CA GLY A 140 -7.89 -11.78 3.67
C GLY A 140 -8.81 -12.99 3.71
N GLU A 141 -10.07 -12.84 3.31
CA GLU A 141 -11.02 -13.95 3.22
C GLU A 141 -10.63 -14.92 2.10
N TRP A 142 -10.22 -14.40 0.94
CA TRP A 142 -9.68 -15.21 -0.15
C TRP A 142 -8.50 -16.07 0.29
N LEU A 143 -7.53 -15.50 1.00
CA LEU A 143 -6.37 -16.23 1.52
C LEU A 143 -6.79 -17.36 2.48
N LYS A 144 -7.75 -17.11 3.40
CA LYS A 144 -8.29 -18.14 4.31
C LYS A 144 -8.99 -19.27 3.55
N GLU A 145 -9.76 -18.93 2.55
CA GLU A 145 -10.45 -19.90 1.70
C GLU A 145 -9.45 -20.79 0.95
N GLN A 146 -8.42 -20.21 0.32
CA GLN A 146 -7.40 -20.97 -0.38
C GLN A 146 -6.56 -21.84 0.56
N ALA A 147 -6.21 -21.33 1.74
CA ALA A 147 -5.51 -22.10 2.77
C ALA A 147 -6.33 -23.32 3.19
N LYS A 148 -7.64 -23.17 3.41
CA LYS A 148 -8.56 -24.25 3.73
C LYS A 148 -8.68 -25.28 2.59
N LYS A 149 -8.86 -24.82 1.33
CA LYS A 149 -8.94 -25.69 0.15
C LYS A 149 -7.69 -26.57 -0.04
N LYS A 150 -6.51 -26.03 0.30
CA LYS A 150 -5.22 -26.72 0.18
C LYS A 150 -4.75 -27.42 1.45
N ASN A 151 -5.51 -27.29 2.53
CA ASN A 151 -5.16 -27.80 3.87
C ASN A 151 -3.79 -27.28 4.36
N TYR A 152 -3.47 -26.01 4.06
CA TYR A 152 -2.23 -25.35 4.50
C TYR A 152 -2.30 -24.98 6.00
N LYS A 153 -1.21 -25.21 6.71
CA LYS A 153 -1.05 -24.87 8.14
C LYS A 153 -0.55 -23.43 8.28
N VAL A 154 -1.48 -22.51 8.29
CA VAL A 154 -1.20 -21.05 8.38
C VAL A 154 -2.19 -20.36 9.31
N LEU A 155 -1.72 -19.31 9.98
CA LEU A 155 -2.53 -18.30 10.65
C LEU A 155 -2.58 -17.06 9.76
N ILE A 156 -3.78 -16.59 9.44
CA ILE A 156 -3.98 -15.34 8.69
C ILE A 156 -4.72 -14.37 9.60
N LYS A 157 -4.05 -13.26 9.93
CA LYS A 157 -4.56 -12.23 10.84
C LYS A 157 -4.64 -10.88 10.12
N ASN A 158 -5.79 -10.22 10.18
CA ASN A 158 -5.90 -8.80 9.80
C ASN A 158 -5.24 -7.94 10.89
N SER A 159 -4.19 -7.22 10.54
CA SER A 159 -3.44 -6.32 11.44
C SER A 159 -3.62 -4.84 11.09
N THR A 160 -4.58 -4.49 10.24
CA THR A 160 -4.82 -3.12 9.76
C THR A 160 -4.95 -2.11 10.89
N ASP A 161 -5.74 -2.43 11.93
CA ASP A 161 -5.93 -1.55 13.09
C ASP A 161 -4.73 -1.54 14.07
N GLN A 162 -3.76 -2.43 13.89
CA GLN A 162 -2.60 -2.58 14.79
C GLN A 162 -1.32 -1.96 14.24
N ILE A 163 -1.32 -1.62 12.95
CA ILE A 163 -0.15 -1.08 12.26
C ILE A 163 -0.59 0.09 11.42
N ASN A 164 -0.13 1.27 11.77
CA ASN A 164 -0.29 2.46 10.95
C ASN A 164 0.95 2.70 10.09
N ASN A 165 0.78 3.33 8.94
CA ASN A 165 1.89 3.68 8.07
C ASN A 165 1.66 5.03 7.39
N ILE A 166 2.75 5.80 7.32
CA ILE A 166 2.84 7.01 6.52
C ILE A 166 3.85 6.82 5.40
N SER A 167 3.58 7.44 4.27
CA SER A 167 4.41 7.42 3.08
C SER A 167 5.16 8.75 2.97
N LEU A 168 6.48 8.72 3.11
CA LEU A 168 7.39 9.87 2.95
C LEU A 168 8.00 9.79 1.56
N GLN A 169 7.60 10.69 0.65
CA GLN A 169 7.91 10.62 -0.77
C GLN A 169 8.50 11.93 -1.27
N GLY A 170 9.39 11.84 -2.24
CA GLY A 170 10.06 12.95 -2.88
C GLY A 170 11.58 12.88 -2.77
N PRO A 171 12.34 13.69 -3.53
CA PRO A 171 13.81 13.63 -3.61
C PRO A 171 14.51 13.81 -2.26
N ASN A 172 13.93 14.57 -1.33
CA ASN A 172 14.51 14.81 -0.01
C ASN A 172 14.15 13.75 1.04
N SER A 173 13.33 12.75 0.72
CA SER A 173 12.81 11.75 1.67
C SER A 173 13.92 11.00 2.41
N ARG A 174 15.00 10.59 1.74
CA ARG A 174 16.15 9.93 2.36
C ARG A 174 16.83 10.83 3.38
N LYS A 175 17.17 12.05 2.99
CA LYS A 175 17.84 13.03 3.83
C LYS A 175 17.05 13.34 5.12
N ILE A 176 15.72 13.37 5.00
CA ILE A 176 14.83 13.54 6.16
C ILE A 176 14.93 12.37 7.12
N LEU A 177 14.87 11.12 6.63
CA LEU A 177 14.97 9.92 7.47
C LEU A 177 16.32 9.81 8.18
N GLU A 178 17.41 10.11 7.49
CA GLU A 178 18.77 10.03 8.04
C GLU A 178 18.98 10.96 9.26
N LYS A 179 18.16 12.00 9.42
CA LYS A 179 18.25 12.93 10.57
C LYS A 179 17.73 12.34 11.89
N PHE A 180 16.82 11.35 11.84
CA PHE A 180 16.18 10.88 13.07
C PHE A 180 16.03 9.35 13.16
N ILE A 181 16.50 8.59 12.19
CA ILE A 181 16.43 7.13 12.23
C ILE A 181 17.74 6.53 12.74
N PHE A 182 17.61 5.72 13.77
CA PHE A 182 18.67 4.83 14.25
C PHE A 182 18.41 3.42 13.72
N THR A 183 19.39 2.87 13.01
CA THR A 183 19.34 1.50 12.50
C THR A 183 20.36 0.64 13.25
N PRO A 184 19.93 -0.49 13.89
CA PRO A 184 20.87 -1.41 14.52
C PRO A 184 21.89 -1.97 13.51
N PRO A 185 23.13 -2.30 13.92
CA PRO A 185 24.18 -2.78 13.01
C PRO A 185 23.83 -4.08 12.24
N THR A 186 22.82 -4.83 12.69
CA THR A 186 22.33 -6.05 12.04
C THR A 186 21.30 -5.78 10.94
N GLN A 187 20.96 -4.54 10.70
CA GLN A 187 19.97 -4.11 9.72
C GLN A 187 20.60 -3.11 8.74
N PRO A 188 20.14 -3.07 7.47
CA PRO A 188 20.63 -2.04 6.54
C PRO A 188 20.22 -0.65 7.01
N SER A 189 21.16 0.30 6.96
CA SER A 189 20.90 1.72 7.21
C SER A 189 19.99 2.30 6.14
N ILE A 190 19.44 3.50 6.37
CA ILE A 190 18.57 4.18 5.39
C ILE A 190 19.31 4.43 4.06
N SER A 191 20.60 4.77 4.11
CA SER A 191 21.44 4.98 2.93
C SER A 191 21.72 3.70 2.14
N GLU A 192 21.82 2.57 2.83
CA GLU A 192 22.08 1.23 2.23
C GLU A 192 20.79 0.52 1.82
N LEU A 193 19.62 0.98 2.28
CA LEU A 193 18.35 0.31 2.01
C LEU A 193 18.03 0.33 0.51
N GLU A 194 18.05 -0.83 -0.10
CA GLU A 194 17.75 -1.01 -1.51
C GLU A 194 16.26 -0.86 -1.82
N TRP A 195 15.96 -0.60 -3.07
CA TRP A 195 14.59 -0.52 -3.56
C TRP A 195 13.85 -1.85 -3.36
N PHE A 196 12.60 -1.77 -2.89
CA PHE A 196 11.79 -2.94 -2.52
C PHE A 196 12.44 -3.81 -1.43
N ARG A 197 13.07 -3.12 -0.45
CA ARG A 197 13.55 -3.71 0.79
C ARG A 197 12.98 -2.96 1.98
N PHE A 198 13.01 -3.60 3.16
CA PHE A 198 12.68 -2.94 4.42
C PHE A 198 13.77 -3.17 5.48
N THR A 199 13.79 -2.29 6.45
CA THR A 199 14.68 -2.36 7.62
C THR A 199 13.87 -2.19 8.90
N ILE A 200 14.33 -2.82 9.98
CA ILE A 200 13.79 -2.62 11.33
C ILE A 200 14.70 -1.63 12.03
N CYS A 201 14.13 -0.55 12.48
CA CYS A 201 14.87 0.59 13.02
C CYS A 201 14.14 1.23 14.21
N ARG A 202 14.68 2.34 14.71
CA ARG A 202 14.09 3.09 15.81
C ARG A 202 14.24 4.58 15.60
N VAL A 203 13.44 5.36 16.31
CA VAL A 203 13.58 6.81 16.35
C VAL A 203 14.79 7.15 17.21
N LYS A 204 15.75 7.89 16.64
CA LYS A 204 16.94 8.49 17.26
C LYS A 204 17.95 7.52 17.88
N GLU A 205 17.53 6.55 18.69
CA GLU A 205 18.43 5.69 19.47
C GLU A 205 17.81 4.30 19.71
N LEU A 206 18.60 3.39 20.28
CA LEU A 206 18.19 2.00 20.51
C LEU A 206 16.96 1.87 21.43
N SER A 207 16.78 2.79 22.38
CA SER A 207 15.60 2.85 23.27
C SER A 207 14.39 3.56 22.65
N GLY A 208 14.57 4.14 21.46
CA GLY A 208 13.54 4.90 20.77
C GLY A 208 12.37 4.04 20.24
N ILE A 209 11.36 4.73 19.71
CA ILE A 209 10.15 4.10 19.15
C ILE A 209 10.53 3.09 18.06
N PRO A 210 10.06 1.83 18.15
CA PRO A 210 10.33 0.83 17.12
C PRO A 210 9.57 1.15 15.83
N LEU A 211 10.26 1.06 14.71
CA LEU A 211 9.75 1.29 13.39
C LEU A 211 10.17 0.18 12.43
N MET A 212 9.37 -0.02 11.41
CA MET A 212 9.82 -0.64 10.17
C MET A 212 9.79 0.42 9.07
N ILE A 213 10.80 0.46 8.23
CA ILE A 213 10.84 1.36 7.07
C ILE A 213 11.08 0.54 5.82
N SER A 214 10.19 0.65 4.84
CA SER A 214 10.36 0.05 3.52
C SER A 214 10.68 1.12 2.48
N ARG A 215 11.60 0.82 1.56
CA ARG A 215 11.87 1.68 0.40
C ARG A 215 10.89 1.34 -0.71
N THR A 216 9.66 1.77 -0.50
CA THR A 216 8.49 1.59 -1.36
C THR A 216 7.70 2.90 -1.43
N GLY A 217 6.78 3.01 -2.38
CA GLY A 217 5.92 4.18 -2.53
C GLY A 217 4.95 4.05 -3.70
N TYR A 218 4.04 5.03 -3.82
CA TYR A 218 2.98 5.05 -4.81
C TYR A 218 2.91 6.41 -5.54
N THR A 219 4.09 6.98 -5.84
CA THR A 219 4.20 8.33 -6.40
C THR A 219 5.10 8.44 -7.63
N GLY A 220 5.92 7.42 -7.89
CA GLY A 220 6.96 7.47 -8.92
C GLY A 220 8.25 8.14 -8.45
N GLU A 221 8.27 8.73 -7.25
CA GLU A 221 9.45 9.38 -6.67
C GLU A 221 10.25 8.45 -5.74
N LEU A 222 11.47 8.87 -5.39
CA LEU A 222 12.19 8.29 -4.26
C LEU A 222 11.30 8.38 -3.03
N GLY A 223 11.10 7.27 -2.34
CA GLY A 223 10.21 7.28 -1.19
C GLY A 223 10.37 6.10 -0.26
N TYR A 224 9.78 6.29 0.92
CA TYR A 224 9.81 5.32 2.01
C TYR A 224 8.45 5.28 2.70
N GLU A 225 8.05 4.10 3.14
CA GLU A 225 6.88 3.94 4.01
C GLU A 225 7.36 3.62 5.43
N ILE A 226 6.86 4.37 6.40
CA ILE A 226 7.22 4.29 7.82
C ILE A 226 6.05 3.63 8.55
N TRP A 227 6.32 2.50 9.17
CA TRP A 227 5.35 1.65 9.84
C TRP A 227 5.55 1.68 11.35
N CYS A 228 4.48 1.96 12.10
CA CYS A 228 4.53 2.05 13.55
C CYS A 228 3.25 1.51 14.22
N HIS A 229 3.29 1.33 15.53
CA HIS A 229 2.09 1.06 16.31
C HIS A 229 1.22 2.33 16.36
N PRO A 230 -0.12 2.22 16.35
CA PRO A 230 -1.02 3.37 16.37
C PRO A 230 -0.81 4.33 17.54
N SER A 231 -0.45 3.83 18.72
CA SER A 231 -0.15 4.67 19.91
C SER A 231 1.08 5.56 19.73
N ASP A 232 2.01 5.16 18.85
CA ASP A 232 3.24 5.89 18.60
C ASP A 232 3.11 6.86 17.42
N ALA A 233 2.06 6.70 16.61
CA ALA A 233 1.84 7.46 15.39
C ALA A 233 1.93 8.99 15.58
N PRO A 234 1.34 9.62 16.62
CA PRO A 234 1.47 11.06 16.81
C PRO A 234 2.93 11.51 16.99
N LYS A 235 3.73 10.77 17.74
CA LYS A 235 5.15 11.09 17.96
C LYS A 235 5.97 10.88 16.70
N VAL A 236 5.70 9.80 15.95
CA VAL A 236 6.36 9.52 14.66
C VAL A 236 6.07 10.64 13.66
N TRP A 237 4.83 11.11 13.60
CA TRP A 237 4.46 12.27 12.78
C TRP A 237 5.25 13.50 13.14
N ASP A 238 5.33 13.83 14.44
CA ASP A 238 6.04 15.01 14.94
C ASP A 238 7.54 14.95 14.58
N GLU A 239 8.18 13.78 14.71
CA GLU A 239 9.58 13.58 14.34
C GLU A 239 9.83 13.75 12.84
N VAL A 240 8.95 13.18 12.01
CA VAL A 240 9.05 13.32 10.54
C VAL A 240 8.88 14.78 10.12
N MET A 241 7.89 15.48 10.67
CA MET A 241 7.62 16.89 10.35
C MET A 241 8.75 17.80 10.80
N GLU A 242 9.31 17.58 11.99
CA GLU A 242 10.46 18.37 12.49
C GLU A 242 11.71 18.12 11.66
N ALA A 243 12.04 16.85 11.37
CA ALA A 243 13.20 16.50 10.54
C ALA A 243 13.09 17.05 9.11
N GLY A 244 11.87 17.13 8.58
CA GLY A 244 11.60 17.61 7.22
C GLY A 244 11.44 19.12 7.06
N LYS A 245 11.40 19.88 8.17
CA LYS A 245 11.09 21.31 8.17
C LYS A 245 11.99 22.12 7.21
N ASP A 246 13.28 21.92 7.29
CA ASP A 246 14.26 22.64 6.46
C ASP A 246 14.46 21.99 5.07
N GLU A 247 13.86 20.82 4.84
CA GLU A 247 13.91 20.08 3.57
C GLU A 247 12.68 20.35 2.68
N GLY A 248 11.79 21.25 3.11
CA GLY A 248 10.58 21.60 2.40
C GLY A 248 9.49 20.54 2.45
N LEU A 249 9.50 19.67 3.48
CA LEU A 249 8.45 18.69 3.70
C LEU A 249 7.12 19.38 4.01
N ILE A 250 6.07 18.94 3.32
CA ILE A 250 4.69 19.29 3.67
C ILE A 250 3.83 18.02 3.76
N PRO A 251 2.74 18.05 4.52
CA PRO A 251 1.76 16.98 4.47
C PRO A 251 0.99 17.03 3.14
N ALA A 252 0.62 15.86 2.64
CA ALA A 252 -0.18 15.73 1.43
C ALA A 252 -1.30 14.70 1.61
N GLY A 253 -2.39 14.89 0.87
CA GLY A 253 -3.57 14.04 0.93
C GLY A 253 -3.80 13.17 -0.29
N PHE A 254 -4.96 12.51 -0.30
CA PHE A 254 -5.34 11.58 -1.36
C PHE A 254 -5.53 12.25 -2.73
N GLY A 255 -5.94 13.52 -2.76
CA GLY A 255 -6.06 14.27 -4.03
C GLY A 255 -4.71 14.41 -4.74
N ALA A 256 -3.66 14.75 -4.00
CA ALA A 256 -2.31 14.82 -4.57
C ALA A 256 -1.77 13.43 -4.91
N LEU A 257 -2.02 12.43 -4.05
CA LEU A 257 -1.60 11.05 -4.30
C LEU A 257 -2.18 10.49 -5.60
N ASP A 258 -3.45 10.78 -5.90
CA ASP A 258 -4.10 10.31 -7.12
C ASP A 258 -3.45 10.93 -8.37
N LEU A 259 -3.11 12.20 -8.36
CA LEU A 259 -2.36 12.83 -9.46
C LEU A 259 -0.97 12.20 -9.64
N LEU A 260 -0.25 12.00 -8.55
CA LEU A 260 1.10 11.43 -8.53
C LEU A 260 1.13 10.00 -9.09
N ARG A 261 0.19 9.14 -8.66
CA ARG A 261 0.13 7.75 -9.09
C ARG A 261 -0.27 7.62 -10.55
N ILE A 262 -1.22 8.46 -11.04
CA ILE A 262 -1.66 8.45 -12.45
C ILE A 262 -0.50 8.81 -13.37
N GLU A 263 0.22 9.88 -13.06
CA GLU A 263 1.38 10.32 -13.83
C GLU A 263 2.50 9.26 -13.84
N ALA A 264 2.70 8.56 -12.73
CA ALA A 264 3.65 7.46 -12.62
C ALA A 264 3.18 6.15 -13.29
N GLY A 265 1.94 6.09 -13.81
CA GLY A 265 1.36 4.89 -14.43
C GLY A 265 1.04 3.78 -13.42
N LEU A 266 0.81 4.12 -12.15
CA LEU A 266 0.47 3.17 -11.07
C LEU A 266 -1.05 2.98 -11.01
N ILE A 267 -1.47 1.73 -11.06
CA ILE A 267 -2.88 1.35 -11.14
C ILE A 267 -3.57 1.36 -9.78
N LEU A 268 -4.88 1.58 -9.78
CA LEU A 268 -5.75 1.55 -8.61
C LEU A 268 -6.98 0.69 -8.89
N PHE A 269 -7.33 -0.21 -7.96
CA PHE A 269 -8.57 -0.98 -8.05
C PHE A 269 -9.80 -0.05 -8.12
N GLY A 270 -10.73 -0.41 -9.01
CA GLY A 270 -11.91 0.38 -9.30
C GLY A 270 -11.73 1.42 -10.41
N ASN A 271 -10.47 1.75 -10.77
CA ASN A 271 -10.14 2.66 -11.87
C ASN A 271 -9.58 1.88 -13.07
N GLU A 272 -8.37 1.36 -12.97
CA GLU A 272 -7.70 0.66 -14.08
C GLU A 272 -8.02 -0.84 -14.12
N PHE A 273 -8.48 -1.43 -13.03
CA PHE A 273 -8.98 -2.82 -12.99
C PHE A 273 -10.10 -2.99 -11.96
N ASP A 274 -11.00 -3.95 -12.20
CA ASP A 274 -12.26 -4.10 -11.47
C ASP A 274 -12.73 -5.57 -11.31
N GLY A 275 -11.81 -6.52 -11.45
CA GLY A 275 -12.14 -7.96 -11.45
C GLY A 275 -12.44 -8.54 -12.83
N GLN A 276 -12.36 -7.75 -13.91
CA GLN A 276 -12.53 -8.21 -15.30
C GLN A 276 -11.21 -8.13 -16.10
N VAL A 277 -10.35 -7.18 -15.76
CA VAL A 277 -9.08 -6.89 -16.42
C VAL A 277 -7.99 -7.80 -15.88
N ASP A 278 -7.12 -8.30 -16.73
CA ASP A 278 -5.96 -9.11 -16.33
C ASP A 278 -4.68 -8.25 -16.17
N PRO A 279 -3.61 -8.78 -15.57
CA PRO A 279 -2.38 -8.03 -15.35
C PRO A 279 -1.69 -7.51 -16.63
N PHE A 280 -1.88 -8.18 -17.77
CA PHE A 280 -1.28 -7.75 -19.04
C PHE A 280 -2.03 -6.56 -19.60
N GLU A 281 -3.36 -6.60 -19.55
CA GLU A 281 -4.24 -5.52 -19.96
C GLU A 281 -4.07 -4.28 -19.06
N ALA A 282 -3.90 -4.49 -17.75
CA ALA A 282 -3.66 -3.42 -16.76
C ALA A 282 -2.23 -2.83 -16.81
N GLY A 283 -1.35 -3.32 -17.69
CA GLY A 283 0.03 -2.83 -17.80
C GLY A 283 0.99 -3.36 -16.73
N VAL A 284 0.55 -4.26 -15.85
CA VAL A 284 1.38 -4.86 -14.79
C VAL A 284 1.77 -6.31 -15.08
N GLY A 285 1.84 -6.69 -16.34
CA GLY A 285 2.21 -8.04 -16.80
C GLY A 285 3.59 -8.53 -16.30
N PHE A 286 4.48 -7.63 -15.88
CA PHE A 286 5.75 -7.98 -15.22
C PHE A 286 5.56 -8.71 -13.89
N THR A 287 4.37 -8.61 -13.27
CA THR A 287 4.01 -9.35 -12.06
C THR A 287 3.74 -10.83 -12.33
N VAL A 288 3.59 -11.22 -13.59
CA VAL A 288 3.25 -12.59 -14.01
C VAL A 288 4.42 -13.24 -14.74
N PRO A 289 5.45 -13.75 -14.03
CA PRO A 289 6.67 -14.28 -14.62
C PRO A 289 6.49 -15.73 -15.12
N LEU A 290 5.62 -15.95 -16.10
CA LEU A 290 5.24 -17.28 -16.63
C LEU A 290 6.44 -18.16 -17.05
N LYS A 291 7.53 -17.53 -17.52
CA LYS A 291 8.74 -18.25 -17.94
C LYS A 291 9.59 -18.77 -16.77
N THR A 292 9.56 -18.10 -15.62
CA THR A 292 10.47 -18.35 -14.49
C THR A 292 9.77 -18.87 -13.24
N LYS A 293 8.45 -18.76 -13.15
CA LYS A 293 7.62 -19.36 -12.10
C LYS A 293 7.02 -20.66 -12.65
N THR A 294 7.69 -21.77 -12.41
CA THR A 294 7.24 -23.10 -12.85
C THR A 294 6.10 -23.65 -12.01
N ASP A 295 6.05 -23.29 -10.72
CA ASP A 295 4.98 -23.68 -9.81
C ASP A 295 3.60 -23.28 -10.34
N ASN A 296 2.59 -24.07 -9.96
CA ASN A 296 1.22 -23.72 -10.23
C ASN A 296 0.74 -22.59 -9.28
N PHE A 297 -0.09 -21.71 -9.79
CA PHE A 297 -0.75 -20.65 -9.04
C PHE A 297 -2.12 -20.34 -9.62
N ILE A 298 -2.98 -19.68 -8.84
CA ILE A 298 -4.36 -19.38 -9.25
C ILE A 298 -4.37 -18.55 -10.53
N GLY A 299 -5.15 -18.99 -11.52
CA GLY A 299 -5.31 -18.31 -12.80
C GLY A 299 -4.21 -18.58 -13.84
N LYS A 300 -3.15 -19.33 -13.53
CA LYS A 300 -1.97 -19.53 -14.40
C LYS A 300 -2.33 -19.92 -15.84
N GLU A 301 -3.17 -20.94 -16.02
CA GLU A 301 -3.54 -21.44 -17.36
C GLU A 301 -4.31 -20.39 -18.17
N ASN A 302 -5.21 -19.66 -17.53
CA ASN A 302 -5.96 -18.60 -18.18
C ASN A 302 -5.10 -17.34 -18.43
N LEU A 303 -4.15 -17.05 -17.56
CA LEU A 303 -3.19 -15.96 -17.78
C LEU A 303 -2.27 -16.25 -18.97
N ILE A 304 -1.90 -17.51 -19.23
CA ILE A 304 -1.15 -17.88 -20.44
C ILE A 304 -1.99 -17.53 -21.69
N LYS A 305 -3.27 -17.95 -21.73
CA LYS A 305 -4.17 -17.69 -22.86
C LYS A 305 -4.42 -16.18 -23.06
N ARG A 306 -4.65 -15.45 -21.96
CA ARG A 306 -4.88 -13.99 -21.99
C ARG A 306 -3.66 -13.23 -22.48
N LYS A 307 -2.46 -13.66 -22.11
CA LYS A 307 -1.22 -13.06 -22.59
C LYS A 307 -1.06 -13.20 -24.11
N GLU A 308 -1.47 -14.34 -24.68
CA GLU A 308 -1.39 -14.59 -26.13
C GLU A 308 -2.44 -13.80 -26.92
N ASN A 309 -3.58 -13.47 -26.27
CA ASN A 309 -4.69 -12.77 -26.93
C ASN A 309 -5.30 -11.68 -26.02
N PRO A 310 -4.55 -10.57 -25.75
CA PRO A 310 -5.06 -9.47 -24.95
C PRO A 310 -6.20 -8.75 -25.66
N GLN A 311 -7.31 -8.49 -24.94
CA GLN A 311 -8.49 -7.84 -25.50
C GLN A 311 -8.46 -6.32 -25.33
N LYS A 312 -7.69 -5.82 -24.38
CA LYS A 312 -7.58 -4.40 -24.02
C LYS A 312 -6.12 -4.03 -23.74
N LYS A 313 -5.85 -2.75 -23.74
CA LYS A 313 -4.55 -2.22 -23.34
C LYS A 313 -4.76 -0.90 -22.60
N LEU A 314 -4.19 -0.78 -21.41
CA LEU A 314 -4.09 0.49 -20.70
C LEU A 314 -3.12 1.40 -21.45
N VAL A 315 -3.53 2.66 -21.67
CA VAL A 315 -2.70 3.68 -22.31
C VAL A 315 -2.77 4.98 -21.52
N GLY A 316 -1.67 5.71 -21.49
CA GLY A 316 -1.63 7.08 -20.99
C GLY A 316 -2.08 8.06 -22.08
N LEU A 317 -2.78 9.11 -21.68
CA LEU A 317 -3.17 10.21 -22.57
C LEU A 317 -2.57 11.51 -22.02
N GLU A 318 -1.86 12.24 -22.88
CA GLU A 318 -1.39 13.59 -22.60
C GLU A 318 -2.31 14.59 -23.27
N LEU A 319 -2.85 15.54 -22.49
CA LEU A 319 -3.69 16.61 -23.02
C LEU A 319 -2.82 17.75 -23.50
N ILE A 320 -2.87 18.06 -24.79
CA ILE A 320 -2.07 19.12 -25.44
C ILE A 320 -2.80 20.48 -25.49
N SER A 321 -4.10 20.51 -25.22
CA SER A 321 -4.90 21.74 -25.16
C SER A 321 -5.14 22.19 -23.72
N LYS A 322 -5.07 23.52 -23.54
CA LYS A 322 -5.46 24.17 -22.27
C LYS A 322 -6.96 24.26 -22.17
#